data_99c210ce5bfd46bd84e0e13700326329
#
_entry.id   99c210ce5bfd46bd84e0e13700326329
#
_cell.length_a   1.000
_cell.length_b   1.000
_cell.length_c   1.000
_cell.angle_alpha   90.00
_cell.angle_beta   90.00
_cell.angle_gamma   90.00
#
_symmetry.space_group_name_H-M   'P 1'
#
loop_
_entity.id
_entity.type
_entity.pdbx_description
1 polymer ?
#
loop_
_entity_poly.entity_id
_entity_poly.type
_entity_poly.pdbx_seq_one_letter_code
_entity_poly.pdbx_strand_id
1 'polypeptide(L)'
;MGQTSANDNNANLKYPTLDKRIKETFVANSAATNKNSLYDSYLRAIRWSIDRLGDSGVMVFVTNNGWIDGNTAAGFRLSLENELSDVYVLNLRGNSRTAGILAKRERGNVFNIRVGVSITLAVKREIPDDVCIHYRNIGDYLSADEKLAIVDRSTLDNVDWQIIEPNIYGNWLDQRDEDFESWPGLGKGCVR
;
A
#
# COMPACT_ATOMS: atom_id res chain seq x y z
N MET A 1 -0.64 11.23 -6.65
CA MET A 1 0.66 10.99 -7.29
C MET A 1 1.71 11.03 -6.20
N GLY A 2 2.24 9.87 -5.83
CA GLY A 2 3.41 9.84 -4.98
C GLY A 2 4.62 10.25 -5.82
N GLN A 3 5.00 11.49 -5.78
CA GLN A 3 6.32 11.86 -6.24
C GLN A 3 7.28 11.52 -5.13
N THR A 4 8.24 10.70 -5.46
CA THR A 4 9.37 10.45 -4.58
C THR A 4 10.08 11.78 -4.37
N SER A 5 10.34 12.09 -3.13
CA SER A 5 10.83 13.38 -2.62
C SER A 5 12.17 13.87 -3.20
N ALA A 6 12.75 13.18 -4.15
CA ALA A 6 14.12 13.48 -4.57
C ALA A 6 14.27 14.61 -5.60
N ASN A 7 13.23 14.94 -6.38
CA ASN A 7 13.41 15.78 -7.56
C ASN A 7 12.40 16.93 -7.74
N ASP A 8 11.52 17.19 -6.78
CA ASP A 8 10.54 18.23 -6.93
C ASP A 8 10.62 19.22 -5.76
N ASN A 9 10.55 20.51 -6.04
CA ASN A 9 10.58 21.54 -5.00
C ASN A 9 9.49 21.36 -3.94
N ASN A 10 8.36 20.76 -4.30
CA ASN A 10 7.28 20.42 -3.38
C ASN A 10 7.54 19.13 -2.57
N ALA A 11 8.39 18.25 -3.05
CA ALA A 11 8.73 17.00 -2.39
C ALA A 11 9.71 17.19 -1.23
N ASN A 12 10.43 18.31 -1.22
CA ASN A 12 11.31 18.70 -0.14
C ASN A 12 10.62 19.51 0.95
N LEU A 13 9.31 19.76 0.85
CA LEU A 13 8.56 20.39 1.92
C LEU A 13 8.57 19.49 3.16
N LYS A 14 9.08 20.04 4.24
CA LYS A 14 9.11 19.38 5.54
C LYS A 14 7.84 19.73 6.30
N TYR A 15 7.23 18.72 6.88
CA TYR A 15 6.10 18.85 7.77
C TYR A 15 6.49 18.32 9.15
N PRO A 16 7.18 19.11 10.00
CA PRO A 16 7.90 18.60 11.17
C PRO A 16 7.05 17.71 12.09
N THR A 17 5.82 18.13 12.37
CA THR A 17 4.89 17.35 13.21
C THR A 17 4.46 16.06 12.53
N LEU A 18 4.06 16.12 11.27
CA LEU A 18 3.60 14.97 10.50
C LEU A 18 4.74 14.00 10.20
N ASP A 19 5.91 14.52 9.83
CA ASP A 19 7.10 13.71 9.57
C ASP A 19 7.59 13.01 10.85
N LYS A 20 7.43 13.65 12.02
CA LYS A 20 7.66 13.01 13.31
C LYS A 20 6.68 11.85 13.55
N ARG A 21 5.39 12.03 13.26
CA ARG A 21 4.39 10.95 13.36
C ARG A 21 4.72 9.79 12.44
N ILE A 22 5.08 10.05 11.17
CA ILE A 22 5.52 9.01 10.24
C ILE A 22 6.74 8.26 10.75
N LYS A 23 7.71 8.97 11.34
CA LYS A 23 8.89 8.36 11.95
C LYS A 23 8.53 7.42 13.10
N GLU A 24 7.60 7.83 13.95
CA GLU A 24 7.16 7.09 15.13
C GLU A 24 6.26 5.89 14.82
N THR A 25 5.64 5.85 13.61
CA THR A 25 4.72 4.82 13.17
C THR A 25 5.30 4.02 12.00
N PHE A 26 5.15 4.48 10.77
CA PHE A 26 5.54 3.76 9.55
C PHE A 26 7.03 3.40 9.51
N VAL A 27 7.89 4.34 9.90
CA VAL A 27 9.35 4.13 9.88
C VAL A 27 9.80 3.24 11.03
N ALA A 28 9.21 3.38 12.20
CA ALA A 28 9.55 2.56 13.38
C ALA A 28 9.23 1.07 13.14
N ASN A 29 8.11 0.80 12.46
CA ASN A 29 7.68 -0.56 12.13
C ASN A 29 8.36 -1.14 10.88
N SER A 30 9.19 -0.38 10.17
CA SER A 30 9.82 -0.83 8.92
C SER A 30 11.21 -1.40 9.16
N ALA A 31 11.46 -2.60 8.66
CA ALA A 31 12.78 -3.22 8.60
C ALA A 31 13.60 -2.80 7.36
N ALA A 32 13.03 -2.03 6.43
CA ALA A 32 13.69 -1.60 5.20
C ALA A 32 14.90 -0.69 5.50
N THR A 33 15.98 -0.87 4.74
CA THR A 33 17.19 -0.03 4.85
C THR A 33 16.92 1.39 4.34
N ASN A 34 16.23 1.51 3.19
CA ASN A 34 15.82 2.82 2.65
C ASN A 34 14.35 3.07 2.96
N LYS A 35 14.07 4.09 3.76
CA LYS A 35 12.74 4.45 4.24
C LYS A 35 12.19 5.75 3.63
N ASN A 36 12.87 6.31 2.62
CA ASN A 36 12.51 7.61 2.05
C ASN A 36 11.10 7.62 1.43
N SER A 37 10.70 6.51 0.80
CA SER A 37 9.36 6.38 0.21
C SER A 37 8.22 6.43 1.23
N LEU A 38 8.48 6.18 2.51
CA LEU A 38 7.48 6.31 3.56
C LEU A 38 7.06 7.78 3.82
N TYR A 39 7.84 8.73 3.32
CA TYR A 39 7.52 10.16 3.37
C TYR A 39 6.87 10.69 2.09
N ASP A 40 6.43 9.82 1.20
CA ASP A 40 5.68 10.23 0.01
C ASP A 40 4.38 10.95 0.38
N SER A 41 3.98 11.90 -0.44
CA SER A 41 2.86 12.82 -0.15
C SER A 41 1.56 12.07 0.17
N TYR A 42 1.29 10.97 -0.52
CA TYR A 42 0.07 10.20 -0.27
C TYR A 42 0.11 9.45 1.08
N LEU A 43 1.28 8.94 1.50
CA LEU A 43 1.44 8.31 2.83
C LEU A 43 1.33 9.35 3.95
N ARG A 44 1.86 10.56 3.72
CA ARG A 44 1.64 11.70 4.62
C ARG A 44 0.17 12.03 4.76
N ALA A 45 -0.58 12.06 3.65
CA ALA A 45 -2.02 12.32 3.67
C ALA A 45 -2.78 11.25 4.45
N ILE A 46 -2.45 9.98 4.25
CA ILE A 46 -3.05 8.87 5.00
C ILE A 46 -2.72 8.99 6.49
N ARG A 47 -1.45 9.21 6.88
CA ARG A 47 -1.08 9.41 8.29
C ARG A 47 -1.85 10.57 8.93
N TRP A 48 -1.92 11.69 8.23
CA TRP A 48 -2.66 12.86 8.68
C TRP A 48 -4.14 12.55 8.91
N SER A 49 -4.74 11.74 8.04
CA SER A 49 -6.15 11.32 8.15
C SER A 49 -6.37 10.36 9.30
N ILE A 50 -5.52 9.34 9.47
CA ILE A 50 -5.62 8.38 10.58
C ILE A 50 -5.57 9.13 11.93
N ASP A 51 -4.64 10.09 12.07
CA ASP A 51 -4.52 10.90 13.30
C ASP A 51 -5.76 11.75 13.59
N ARG A 52 -6.69 11.89 12.64
CA ARG A 52 -7.93 12.69 12.75
C ARG A 52 -9.22 11.89 12.81
N LEU A 53 -9.15 10.58 12.64
CA LEU A 53 -10.34 9.73 12.77
C LEU A 53 -10.91 9.71 14.20
N GLY A 54 -10.12 10.14 15.21
CA GLY A 54 -10.52 10.02 16.60
C GLY A 54 -10.65 8.56 17.03
N ASP A 55 -11.69 8.25 17.82
CA ASP A 55 -11.97 6.89 18.30
C ASP A 55 -12.61 6.02 17.23
N SER A 56 -13.41 6.62 16.35
CA SER A 56 -14.04 5.93 15.23
C SER A 56 -14.16 6.82 13.99
N GLY A 57 -14.13 6.21 12.82
CA GLY A 57 -14.31 6.93 11.57
C GLY A 57 -13.96 6.11 10.33
N VAL A 58 -14.17 6.72 9.19
CA VAL A 58 -13.92 6.13 7.87
C VAL A 58 -13.09 7.10 7.04
N MET A 59 -12.13 6.57 6.32
CA MET A 59 -11.39 7.33 5.32
C MET A 59 -11.33 6.57 4.00
N VAL A 60 -11.33 7.31 2.89
CA VAL A 60 -11.19 6.74 1.54
C VAL A 60 -10.10 7.48 0.79
N PHE A 61 -9.23 6.73 0.14
CA PHE A 61 -8.16 7.27 -0.68
C PHE A 61 -8.06 6.57 -2.03
N VAL A 62 -7.70 7.34 -3.05
CA VAL A 62 -7.23 6.82 -4.34
C VAL A 62 -5.75 7.17 -4.45
N THR A 63 -4.90 6.16 -4.47
CA THR A 63 -3.44 6.33 -4.45
C THR A 63 -2.75 5.42 -5.45
N ASN A 64 -1.42 5.56 -5.59
CA ASN A 64 -0.66 4.50 -6.23
C ASN A 64 -0.77 3.20 -5.41
N ASN A 65 -0.64 2.06 -6.08
CA ASN A 65 -0.80 0.74 -5.48
C ASN A 65 0.52 0.10 -5.01
N GLY A 66 1.67 0.76 -5.18
CA GLY A 66 2.98 0.19 -4.87
C GLY A 66 3.22 -0.07 -3.37
N TRP A 67 2.36 0.43 -2.51
CA TRP A 67 2.41 0.16 -1.08
C TRP A 67 1.82 -1.21 -0.69
N ILE A 68 0.99 -1.82 -1.56
CA ILE A 68 0.26 -3.06 -1.25
C ILE A 68 1.24 -4.23 -1.06
N ASP A 69 2.24 -4.33 -1.93
CA ASP A 69 3.23 -5.42 -1.99
C ASP A 69 4.68 -4.95 -1.83
N GLY A 70 4.93 -3.64 -1.94
CA GLY A 70 6.28 -3.09 -1.85
C GLY A 70 6.95 -3.32 -0.49
N ASN A 71 8.18 -3.86 -0.49
CA ASN A 71 8.94 -4.16 0.72
C ASN A 71 9.16 -2.94 1.62
N THR A 72 9.37 -1.75 1.05
CA THR A 72 9.59 -0.51 1.81
C THR A 72 8.35 -0.06 2.55
N ALA A 73 7.16 -0.49 2.12
CA ALA A 73 5.88 -0.13 2.71
C ALA A 73 5.40 -1.09 3.82
N ALA A 74 6.19 -2.11 4.18
CA ALA A 74 5.82 -3.05 5.24
C ALA A 74 5.48 -2.35 6.56
N GLY A 75 6.28 -1.37 6.98
CA GLY A 75 5.99 -0.61 8.21
C GLY A 75 4.73 0.25 8.12
N PHE A 76 4.35 0.70 6.93
CA PHE A 76 3.06 1.35 6.70
C PHE A 76 1.91 0.34 6.88
N ARG A 77 1.99 -0.84 6.26
CA ARG A 77 0.97 -1.89 6.40
C ARG A 77 0.81 -2.33 7.85
N LEU A 78 1.90 -2.60 8.57
CA LEU A 78 1.86 -2.92 10.00
C LEU A 78 1.20 -1.81 10.83
N SER A 79 1.37 -0.55 10.47
CA SER A 79 0.69 0.55 11.16
C SER A 79 -0.81 0.58 10.85
N LEU A 80 -1.24 0.23 9.63
CA LEU A 80 -2.65 0.07 9.31
C LEU A 80 -3.28 -1.07 10.14
N GLU A 81 -2.57 -2.20 10.25
CA GLU A 81 -2.98 -3.37 11.03
C GLU A 81 -3.18 -3.03 12.51
N ASN A 82 -2.32 -2.20 13.07
CA ASN A 82 -2.36 -1.82 14.48
C ASN A 82 -3.38 -0.73 14.83
N GLU A 83 -3.83 0.05 13.86
CA GLU A 83 -4.60 1.27 14.12
C GLU A 83 -6.02 1.26 13.54
N LEU A 84 -6.33 0.30 12.66
CA LEU A 84 -7.60 0.21 11.95
C LEU A 84 -8.30 -1.12 12.22
N SER A 85 -9.61 -1.15 12.04
CA SER A 85 -10.43 -2.35 12.23
C SER A 85 -10.71 -3.08 10.91
N ASP A 86 -10.95 -2.34 9.83
CA ASP A 86 -11.07 -2.90 8.49
C ASP A 86 -10.32 -2.07 7.48
N VAL A 87 -9.71 -2.75 6.52
CA VAL A 87 -9.05 -2.13 5.37
C VAL A 87 -9.51 -2.82 4.09
N TYR A 88 -10.24 -2.11 3.24
CA TYR A 88 -10.67 -2.59 1.93
C TYR A 88 -9.75 -2.01 0.87
N VAL A 89 -9.17 -2.85 0.04
CA VAL A 89 -8.26 -2.45 -1.04
C VAL A 89 -8.73 -3.01 -2.37
N LEU A 90 -9.27 -2.14 -3.22
CA LEU A 90 -9.56 -2.47 -4.61
C LEU A 90 -8.37 -2.03 -5.48
N ASN A 91 -7.58 -3.01 -5.92
CA ASN A 91 -6.41 -2.77 -6.76
C ASN A 91 -6.82 -2.67 -8.23
N LEU A 92 -6.80 -1.46 -8.77
CA LEU A 92 -7.14 -1.16 -10.17
C LEU A 92 -5.99 -1.45 -11.14
N ARG A 93 -4.79 -1.79 -10.62
CA ARG A 93 -3.61 -2.07 -11.45
C ARG A 93 -3.21 -0.88 -12.36
N GLY A 94 -2.76 -1.13 -13.58
CA GLY A 94 -2.43 -0.08 -14.54
C GLY A 94 -0.97 0.40 -14.45
N ASN A 95 -0.06 -0.42 -13.93
CA ASN A 95 1.37 -0.11 -13.85
C ASN A 95 2.05 -0.31 -15.21
N SER A 96 2.33 0.77 -15.92
CA SER A 96 3.01 0.75 -17.21
C SER A 96 4.55 0.75 -17.11
N ARG A 97 5.12 0.70 -15.90
CA ARG A 97 6.58 0.58 -15.70
C ARG A 97 7.06 -0.86 -15.83
N THR A 98 6.15 -1.83 -15.80
CA THR A 98 6.44 -3.23 -16.05
C THR A 98 6.68 -3.49 -17.55
N ALA A 99 7.31 -4.59 -17.88
CA ALA A 99 7.61 -4.98 -19.27
C ALA A 99 7.00 -6.34 -19.62
N GLY A 100 6.93 -6.67 -20.91
CA GLY A 100 6.53 -7.97 -21.41
C GLY A 100 5.08 -8.33 -21.08
N ILE A 101 4.87 -9.54 -20.59
CA ILE A 101 3.54 -10.09 -20.25
C ILE A 101 2.90 -9.31 -19.09
N LEU A 102 3.69 -8.88 -18.12
CA LEU A 102 3.19 -8.11 -16.97
C LEU A 102 2.60 -6.77 -17.43
N ALA A 103 3.25 -6.06 -18.34
CA ALA A 103 2.71 -4.81 -18.89
C ALA A 103 1.39 -5.02 -19.63
N LYS A 104 1.24 -6.17 -20.32
CA LYS A 104 -0.03 -6.52 -20.98
C LYS A 104 -1.15 -6.82 -19.98
N ARG A 105 -0.83 -7.52 -18.88
CA ARG A 105 -1.79 -7.79 -17.80
C ARG A 105 -2.26 -6.52 -17.12
N GLU A 106 -1.33 -5.60 -16.88
CA GLU A 106 -1.60 -4.33 -16.22
C GLU A 106 -2.50 -3.42 -17.03
N ARG A 107 -2.37 -3.39 -18.35
CA ARG A 107 -3.13 -2.62 -19.36
C ARG A 107 -3.99 -1.49 -18.75
N GLY A 108 -4.37 -0.49 -19.47
CA GLY A 108 -5.34 0.54 -19.08
C GLY A 108 -5.16 1.16 -17.69
N ASN A 109 -4.46 2.31 -17.57
CA ASN A 109 -4.44 3.07 -16.33
C ASN A 109 -5.60 4.07 -16.32
N VAL A 110 -6.42 4.05 -15.28
CA VAL A 110 -7.65 4.87 -15.17
C VAL A 110 -7.39 6.38 -15.10
N PHE A 111 -6.18 6.81 -14.76
CA PHE A 111 -5.76 8.22 -14.73
C PHE A 111 -4.71 8.57 -15.78
N ASN A 112 -4.42 7.69 -16.71
CA ASN A 112 -3.39 7.85 -17.73
C ASN A 112 -2.00 8.18 -17.12
N ILE A 113 -1.66 7.57 -16.00
CA ILE A 113 -0.36 7.69 -15.33
C ILE A 113 0.42 6.37 -15.41
N ARG A 114 1.73 6.43 -15.07
CA ARG A 114 2.63 5.28 -15.24
C ARG A 114 2.63 4.27 -14.08
N VAL A 115 2.05 4.62 -12.97
CA VAL A 115 1.98 3.78 -11.77
C VAL A 115 0.60 3.18 -11.63
N GLY A 116 0.52 1.96 -11.10
CA GLY A 116 -0.76 1.35 -10.77
C GLY A 116 -1.52 2.12 -9.70
N VAL A 117 -2.82 1.94 -9.65
CA VAL A 117 -3.72 2.68 -8.76
C VAL A 117 -4.52 1.72 -7.89
N SER A 118 -4.81 2.12 -6.67
CA SER A 118 -5.75 1.44 -5.78
C SER A 118 -6.73 2.42 -5.14
N ILE A 119 -7.95 1.94 -4.88
CA ILE A 119 -8.92 2.59 -3.99
C ILE A 119 -8.80 1.88 -2.65
N THR A 120 -8.61 2.65 -1.59
CA THR A 120 -8.51 2.13 -0.23
C THR A 120 -9.58 2.78 0.63
N LEU A 121 -10.45 1.97 1.23
CA LEU A 121 -11.37 2.39 2.28
C LEU A 121 -10.90 1.77 3.58
N ALA A 122 -10.77 2.57 4.61
CA ALA A 122 -10.31 2.13 5.92
C ALA A 122 -11.27 2.59 7.01
N VAL A 123 -11.55 1.70 7.94
CA VAL A 123 -12.47 1.88 9.04
C VAL A 123 -11.72 1.75 10.36
N LYS A 124 -11.96 2.70 11.25
CA LYS A 124 -11.53 2.62 12.65
C LYS A 124 -12.76 2.51 13.53
N ARG A 125 -12.74 1.60 14.49
CA ARG A 125 -13.80 1.45 15.52
C ARG A 125 -13.24 1.80 16.89
N GLU A 126 -14.08 2.24 17.78
CA GLU A 126 -13.73 2.62 19.17
C GLU A 126 -13.14 1.42 19.94
N ILE A 127 -13.70 0.25 19.75
CA ILE A 127 -13.19 -1.00 20.33
C ILE A 127 -12.38 -1.68 19.24
N PRO A 128 -11.05 -1.79 19.40
CA PRO A 128 -10.22 -2.46 18.42
C PRO A 128 -10.44 -3.97 18.48
N ASP A 129 -10.93 -4.51 17.39
CA ASP A 129 -10.84 -5.94 17.08
C ASP A 129 -9.57 -6.18 16.26
N ASP A 130 -9.22 -7.44 16.04
CA ASP A 130 -8.20 -7.78 15.07
C ASP A 130 -8.57 -7.19 13.70
N VAL A 131 -7.60 -6.61 13.00
CA VAL A 131 -7.84 -6.00 11.71
C VAL A 131 -8.32 -7.03 10.68
N CYS A 132 -9.33 -6.67 9.91
CA CYS A 132 -9.75 -7.46 8.76
C CYS A 132 -9.33 -6.75 7.46
N ILE A 133 -8.50 -7.42 6.64
CA ILE A 133 -8.00 -6.88 5.39
C ILE A 133 -8.72 -7.53 4.23
N HIS A 134 -9.47 -6.72 3.49
CA HIS A 134 -10.25 -7.11 2.33
C HIS A 134 -9.55 -6.65 1.06
N TYR A 135 -9.11 -7.58 0.25
CA TYR A 135 -8.39 -7.27 -0.98
C TYR A 135 -9.14 -7.77 -2.21
N ARG A 136 -9.17 -6.94 -3.24
CA ARG A 136 -9.63 -7.36 -4.58
C ARG A 136 -8.72 -6.80 -5.66
N ASN A 137 -8.24 -7.67 -6.52
CA ASN A 137 -7.61 -7.31 -7.78
C ASN A 137 -8.69 -7.20 -8.84
N ILE A 138 -8.72 -6.08 -9.59
CA ILE A 138 -9.77 -5.83 -10.61
C ILE A 138 -9.71 -6.80 -11.80
N GLY A 139 -8.58 -7.45 -12.00
CA GLY A 139 -8.35 -8.41 -13.09
C GLY A 139 -7.30 -7.98 -14.10
N ASP A 140 -6.95 -8.93 -14.98
CA ASP A 140 -5.93 -8.78 -16.01
C ASP A 140 -6.54 -8.25 -17.34
N TYR A 141 -5.72 -7.60 -18.16
CA TYR A 141 -5.99 -7.19 -19.56
C TYR A 141 -7.11 -6.17 -19.75
N LEU A 142 -7.64 -5.58 -18.70
CA LEU A 142 -8.74 -4.62 -18.78
C LEU A 142 -8.25 -3.25 -19.26
N SER A 143 -9.02 -2.61 -20.14
CA SER A 143 -8.86 -1.21 -20.51
C SER A 143 -9.24 -0.28 -19.34
N ALA A 144 -8.92 1.00 -19.45
CA ALA A 144 -9.31 1.99 -18.44
C ALA A 144 -10.84 2.08 -18.31
N ASP A 145 -11.56 2.08 -19.41
CA ASP A 145 -13.02 2.18 -19.44
C ASP A 145 -13.71 0.96 -18.81
N GLU A 146 -13.18 -0.25 -19.08
CA GLU A 146 -13.68 -1.48 -18.46
C GLU A 146 -13.47 -1.47 -16.94
N LYS A 147 -12.31 -0.99 -16.46
CA LYS A 147 -12.04 -0.82 -15.03
C LYS A 147 -12.98 0.19 -14.38
N LEU A 148 -13.20 1.34 -15.02
CA LEU A 148 -14.14 2.35 -14.54
C LEU A 148 -15.57 1.82 -14.49
N ALA A 149 -15.99 1.07 -15.50
CA ALA A 149 -17.31 0.44 -15.53
C ALA A 149 -17.51 -0.63 -14.44
N ILE A 150 -16.44 -1.32 -14.03
CA ILE A 150 -16.46 -2.22 -12.86
C ILE A 150 -16.60 -1.41 -11.57
N VAL A 151 -15.79 -0.36 -11.39
CA VAL A 151 -15.83 0.49 -10.20
C VAL A 151 -17.21 1.14 -10.02
N ASP A 152 -17.80 1.65 -11.11
CA ASP A 152 -19.11 2.30 -11.08
C ASP A 152 -20.24 1.39 -10.55
N ARG A 153 -20.10 0.09 -10.75
CA ARG A 153 -21.08 -0.94 -10.29
C ARG A 153 -20.68 -1.61 -8.98
N SER A 154 -19.50 -1.31 -8.44
CA SER A 154 -18.98 -1.95 -7.24
C SER A 154 -19.56 -1.31 -5.99
N THR A 155 -19.95 -2.16 -5.05
CA THR A 155 -20.31 -1.81 -3.67
C THR A 155 -19.52 -2.70 -2.73
N LEU A 156 -19.47 -2.37 -1.45
CA LEU A 156 -18.80 -3.22 -0.46
C LEU A 156 -19.40 -4.63 -0.42
N ASP A 157 -20.70 -4.78 -0.70
CA ASP A 157 -21.43 -6.04 -0.59
C ASP A 157 -21.28 -6.92 -1.84
N ASN A 158 -21.05 -6.33 -3.02
CA ASN A 158 -21.03 -7.09 -4.27
C ASN A 158 -19.63 -7.39 -4.81
N VAL A 159 -18.59 -6.84 -4.20
CA VAL A 159 -17.21 -7.17 -4.53
C VAL A 159 -16.83 -8.47 -3.81
N ASP A 160 -16.32 -9.42 -4.59
CA ASP A 160 -15.80 -10.69 -4.06
C ASP A 160 -14.43 -10.44 -3.40
N TRP A 161 -14.44 -10.06 -2.13
CA TRP A 161 -13.26 -9.75 -1.34
C TRP A 161 -12.51 -11.00 -0.92
N GLN A 162 -11.22 -11.03 -1.18
CA GLN A 162 -10.30 -11.97 -0.58
C GLN A 162 -9.88 -11.42 0.79
N ILE A 163 -10.05 -12.20 1.85
CA ILE A 163 -9.49 -11.87 3.16
C ILE A 163 -8.00 -12.18 3.15
N ILE A 164 -7.21 -11.22 3.55
CA ILE A 164 -5.76 -11.35 3.67
C ILE A 164 -5.39 -11.57 5.12
N GLU A 165 -4.62 -12.61 5.36
CA GLU A 165 -3.93 -12.85 6.63
C GLU A 165 -2.49 -12.37 6.51
N PRO A 166 -2.13 -11.20 7.07
CA PRO A 166 -0.77 -10.69 6.99
C PRO A 166 0.20 -11.59 7.75
N ASN A 167 1.44 -11.64 7.30
CA ASN A 167 2.47 -12.25 8.12
C ASN A 167 3.06 -11.23 9.12
N ILE A 168 3.87 -11.71 10.07
CA ILE A 168 4.50 -10.88 11.11
C ILE A 168 5.41 -9.77 10.57
N TYR A 169 5.75 -9.82 9.31
CA TYR A 169 6.58 -8.80 8.62
C TYR A 169 5.73 -7.73 7.90
N GLY A 170 4.41 -7.79 8.02
CA GLY A 170 3.49 -6.90 7.32
C GLY A 170 3.42 -7.17 5.81
N ASN A 171 3.67 -8.38 5.36
CA ASN A 171 3.44 -8.75 3.97
C ASN A 171 2.01 -9.25 3.81
N TRP A 172 1.24 -8.59 2.95
CA TRP A 172 -0.14 -8.91 2.65
C TRP A 172 -0.25 -9.87 1.47
N LEU A 173 0.47 -9.54 0.40
CA LEU A 173 0.58 -10.36 -0.80
C LEU A 173 2.03 -10.85 -0.93
N ASP A 174 2.27 -11.86 -1.74
CA ASP A 174 3.60 -12.40 -2.03
C ASP A 174 4.43 -12.62 -0.74
N GLN A 175 3.82 -13.30 0.22
CA GLN A 175 4.46 -13.62 1.49
C GLN A 175 5.71 -14.47 1.23
N ARG A 176 6.76 -14.21 2.00
CA ARG A 176 8.00 -14.96 1.92
C ARG A 176 7.74 -16.39 2.36
N ASP A 177 8.45 -17.34 1.72
CA ASP A 177 8.53 -18.70 2.20
C ASP A 177 9.06 -18.69 3.63
N GLU A 178 8.46 -19.46 4.53
CA GLU A 178 8.88 -19.56 5.93
C GLU A 178 10.33 -20.07 6.06
N ASP A 179 10.76 -20.91 5.11
CA ASP A 179 12.12 -21.43 5.04
C ASP A 179 13.16 -20.40 4.59
N PHE A 180 12.75 -19.21 4.13
CA PHE A 180 13.68 -18.20 3.59
C PHE A 180 14.75 -17.76 4.60
N GLU A 181 14.43 -17.72 5.89
CA GLU A 181 15.40 -17.36 6.94
C GLU A 181 16.41 -18.48 7.22
N SER A 182 16.10 -19.73 6.85
CA SER A 182 16.98 -20.88 6.98
C SER A 182 18.04 -20.94 5.88
N TRP A 183 17.84 -20.15 4.80
CA TRP A 183 18.76 -20.17 3.66
C TRP A 183 20.04 -19.39 3.96
N PRO A 184 21.22 -19.95 3.61
CA PRO A 184 22.48 -19.26 3.83
C PRO A 184 22.50 -17.93 3.08
N GLY A 185 22.77 -16.84 3.78
CA GLY A 185 22.89 -15.51 3.19
C GLY A 185 23.93 -15.49 2.08
N LEU A 186 23.54 -15.13 0.86
CA LEU A 186 24.45 -14.92 -0.25
C LEU A 186 25.33 -13.70 0.07
N GLY A 187 26.53 -13.96 0.56
CA GLY A 187 27.54 -12.91 0.57
C GLY A 187 28.08 -12.48 1.93
N LYS A 188 28.80 -13.36 2.58
CA LYS A 188 30.16 -12.99 3.06
C LYS A 188 31.10 -13.95 2.36
N GLY A 189 31.46 -13.59 1.13
CA GLY A 189 32.45 -14.31 0.37
C GLY A 189 33.72 -14.46 1.21
N CYS A 190 34.22 -15.66 1.25
CA CYS A 190 35.57 -15.92 1.72
C CYS A 190 36.53 -14.92 1.07
N VAL A 191 37.00 -13.97 1.88
CA VAL A 191 38.27 -13.31 1.57
C VAL A 191 39.32 -14.35 1.94
N ARG A 192 39.94 -14.93 0.89
CA ARG A 192 41.23 -15.61 1.00
C ARG A 192 42.33 -14.58 0.85
#